data_484343dd94fd38103581b89bf6520308
#
_entry.id   484343dd94fd38103581b89bf6520308
#
_cell.length_a   1.000
_cell.length_b   1.000
_cell.length_c   1.000
_cell.angle_alpha   90.00
_cell.angle_beta   90.00
_cell.angle_gamma   90.00
#
_symmetry.space_group_name_H-M   'P 1'
#
loop_
_entity.id
_entity.type
_entity.pdbx_description
1 polymer ?
#
loop_
_entity_poly.entity_id
_entity_poly.type
_entity_poly.pdbx_seq_one_letter_code
_entity_poly.pdbx_strand_id
1 'polypeptide(L)'
;MMKLGFSTVACTDYDYKDIIKSAIKNNMQGVEIRLDRQNRLFGLEGEAVSLMTKEFFASGISITDLGTSIDMKGYSEAQINTAKNCIDLAQSVGAKGIRIFLGNFSRLFSGYGNYDYDGIVSALKKICEYAQTTSVDVWIETHNEFSTGKVLKKLIEDVGSESLKIIWDIIHPYEVGEKPSETMQYIGDKIVHVHIKDGVNVDDEDVASYVYTKLGEGELPVGEIVKLLLKNNYDGHFSLEWESMWRPEIRDIYSNLDDVLDAYNKFMDNIL
;
A
#
# COMPACT_ATOMS: atom_id res chain seq x y z
N MET A 1 13.49 9.68 -13.02
CA MET A 1 12.81 8.52 -13.66
C MET A 1 11.85 7.97 -12.65
N MET A 2 10.59 7.69 -13.02
CA MET A 2 9.63 7.08 -12.12
C MET A 2 10.11 5.69 -11.70
N LYS A 3 9.93 5.34 -10.43
CA LYS A 3 10.18 3.99 -9.93
C LYS A 3 8.83 3.25 -9.93
N LEU A 4 8.69 2.25 -10.79
CA LEU A 4 7.48 1.44 -10.87
C LEU A 4 7.62 0.19 -10.01
N GLY A 5 6.54 -0.18 -9.38
CA GLY A 5 6.44 -1.38 -8.56
C GLY A 5 5.04 -1.98 -8.62
N PHE A 6 4.86 -3.06 -7.91
CA PHE A 6 3.55 -3.67 -7.74
C PHE A 6 3.44 -4.39 -6.40
N SER A 7 2.21 -4.55 -5.92
CA SER A 7 1.90 -5.37 -4.76
C SER A 7 1.65 -6.83 -5.16
N THR A 8 2.16 -7.76 -4.37
CA THR A 8 1.93 -9.21 -4.57
C THR A 8 0.48 -9.64 -4.36
N VAL A 9 -0.42 -8.72 -4.04
CA VAL A 9 -1.86 -8.93 -4.10
C VAL A 9 -2.32 -9.31 -5.52
N ALA A 10 -1.58 -8.88 -6.53
CA ALA A 10 -1.82 -9.20 -7.94
C ALA A 10 -1.47 -10.65 -8.33
N CYS A 11 -0.75 -11.38 -7.48
CA CYS A 11 -0.20 -12.70 -7.81
C CYS A 11 -0.02 -13.59 -6.56
N THR A 12 -1.09 -13.78 -5.82
CA THR A 12 -1.06 -14.45 -4.51
C THR A 12 -0.57 -15.92 -4.54
N ASP A 13 -0.65 -16.56 -5.68
CA ASP A 13 -0.22 -17.94 -5.94
C ASP A 13 1.24 -18.05 -6.44
N TYR A 14 1.91 -16.92 -6.75
CA TYR A 14 3.30 -16.92 -7.22
C TYR A 14 4.28 -17.14 -6.06
N ASP A 15 5.38 -17.86 -6.34
CA ASP A 15 6.53 -17.85 -5.44
C ASP A 15 7.45 -16.65 -5.74
N TYR A 16 8.40 -16.40 -4.86
CA TYR A 16 9.28 -15.23 -5.00
C TYR A 16 10.14 -15.25 -6.28
N LYS A 17 10.43 -16.42 -6.86
CA LYS A 17 11.20 -16.53 -8.12
C LYS A 17 10.36 -16.10 -9.31
N ASP A 18 9.10 -16.51 -9.33
CA ASP A 18 8.16 -16.10 -10.36
C ASP A 18 7.91 -14.58 -10.28
N ILE A 19 7.78 -14.05 -9.06
CA ILE A 19 7.64 -12.60 -8.81
C ILE A 19 8.85 -11.83 -9.34
N ILE A 20 10.07 -12.24 -8.99
CA ILE A 20 11.31 -11.62 -9.46
C ILE A 20 11.41 -11.68 -10.99
N LYS A 21 11.09 -12.83 -11.58
CA LYS A 21 11.11 -13.02 -13.03
C LYS A 21 10.15 -12.06 -13.75
N SER A 22 8.93 -11.93 -13.26
CA SER A 22 7.93 -11.00 -13.81
C SER A 22 8.36 -9.54 -13.60
N ALA A 23 8.92 -9.21 -12.43
CA ALA A 23 9.44 -7.88 -12.15
C ALA A 23 10.55 -7.47 -13.13
N ILE A 24 11.55 -8.33 -13.34
CA ILE A 24 12.64 -8.10 -14.30
C ILE A 24 12.10 -7.94 -15.72
N LYS A 25 11.25 -8.87 -16.16
CA LYS A 25 10.67 -8.89 -17.51
C LYS A 25 9.92 -7.59 -17.83
N ASN A 26 9.25 -7.03 -16.84
CA ASN A 26 8.43 -5.85 -16.97
C ASN A 26 9.10 -4.57 -16.42
N ASN A 27 10.42 -4.57 -16.21
CA ASN A 27 11.20 -3.41 -15.74
C ASN A 27 10.64 -2.77 -14.45
N MET A 28 10.12 -3.57 -13.51
CA MET A 28 9.73 -3.08 -12.18
C MET A 28 10.96 -2.89 -11.31
N GLN A 29 10.96 -1.84 -10.49
CA GLN A 29 12.05 -1.54 -9.58
C GLN A 29 11.76 -1.95 -8.14
N GLY A 30 10.48 -2.19 -7.82
CA GLY A 30 10.06 -2.54 -6.48
C GLY A 30 8.89 -3.51 -6.42
N VAL A 31 8.82 -4.25 -5.33
CA VAL A 31 7.72 -5.17 -5.03
C VAL A 31 7.30 -4.98 -3.58
N GLU A 32 6.02 -4.72 -3.35
CA GLU A 32 5.38 -4.82 -2.04
C GLU A 32 5.01 -6.26 -1.77
N ILE A 33 5.48 -6.81 -0.65
CA ILE A 33 5.14 -8.18 -0.25
C ILE A 33 3.97 -8.16 0.72
N ARG A 34 2.83 -8.73 0.31
CA ARG A 34 1.67 -8.91 1.17
C ARG A 34 1.87 -10.04 2.16
N LEU A 35 1.73 -9.73 3.44
CA LEU A 35 1.77 -10.68 4.55
C LEU A 35 0.36 -11.07 4.99
N ASP A 36 -0.35 -11.81 4.14
CA ASP A 36 -1.64 -12.41 4.48
C ASP A 36 -1.67 -13.90 4.09
N ARG A 37 -2.64 -14.64 4.67
CA ARG A 37 -2.73 -16.09 4.51
C ARG A 37 -3.03 -16.55 3.07
N GLN A 38 -3.51 -15.65 2.23
CA GLN A 38 -3.83 -15.93 0.83
C GLN A 38 -2.57 -15.84 -0.04
N ASN A 39 -1.55 -15.10 0.41
CA ASN A 39 -0.31 -14.97 -0.32
C ASN A 39 0.63 -16.14 -0.03
N ARG A 40 1.18 -16.75 -1.07
CA ARG A 40 2.10 -17.89 -0.98
C ARG A 40 3.39 -17.58 -0.19
N LEU A 41 3.75 -16.31 -0.10
CA LEU A 41 4.93 -15.87 0.68
C LEU A 41 4.64 -15.77 2.18
N PHE A 42 3.37 -15.87 2.58
CA PHE A 42 3.01 -15.84 4.00
C PHE A 42 3.56 -17.06 4.74
N GLY A 43 4.15 -16.81 5.90
CA GLY A 43 4.71 -17.87 6.74
C GLY A 43 6.07 -18.41 6.30
N LEU A 44 6.74 -17.76 5.33
CA LEU A 44 8.15 -18.04 5.07
C LEU A 44 8.97 -17.64 6.30
N GLU A 45 9.87 -18.50 6.72
CA GLU A 45 10.72 -18.28 7.91
C GLU A 45 12.15 -18.78 7.68
N GLY A 46 13.08 -18.31 8.52
CA GLY A 46 14.44 -18.82 8.60
C GLY A 46 15.19 -18.79 7.27
N GLU A 47 15.63 -19.96 6.80
CA GLU A 47 16.45 -20.09 5.59
C GLU A 47 15.66 -19.66 4.32
N ALA A 48 14.35 -19.89 4.27
CA ALA A 48 13.51 -19.52 3.13
C ALA A 48 13.45 -18.01 2.95
N VAL A 49 13.28 -17.24 4.04
CA VAL A 49 13.34 -15.77 4.01
C VAL A 49 14.72 -15.31 3.57
N SER A 50 15.79 -15.90 4.13
CA SER A 50 17.16 -15.51 3.79
C SER A 50 17.48 -15.75 2.31
N LEU A 51 16.99 -16.85 1.74
CA LEU A 51 17.16 -17.16 0.33
C LEU A 51 16.38 -16.19 -0.57
N MET A 52 15.11 -15.95 -0.25
CA MET A 52 14.27 -14.95 -0.95
C MET A 52 14.95 -13.57 -0.96
N THR A 53 15.40 -13.10 0.19
CA THR A 53 16.08 -11.80 0.33
C THR A 53 17.34 -11.71 -0.54
N LYS A 54 18.15 -12.76 -0.55
CA LYS A 54 19.36 -12.81 -1.40
C LYS A 54 19.02 -12.75 -2.90
N GLU A 55 17.96 -13.43 -3.33
CA GLU A 55 17.56 -13.45 -4.74
C GLU A 55 16.97 -12.08 -5.16
N PHE A 56 16.15 -11.45 -4.32
CA PHE A 56 15.69 -10.06 -4.56
C PHE A 56 16.88 -9.10 -4.67
N PHE A 57 17.81 -9.14 -3.73
CA PHE A 57 19.00 -8.28 -3.76
C PHE A 57 19.84 -8.52 -5.03
N ALA A 58 20.09 -9.77 -5.39
CA ALA A 58 20.86 -10.12 -6.59
C ALA A 58 20.17 -9.70 -7.90
N SER A 59 18.84 -9.63 -7.91
CA SER A 59 18.06 -9.20 -9.07
C SER A 59 18.03 -7.68 -9.25
N GLY A 60 18.40 -6.91 -8.23
CA GLY A 60 18.28 -5.45 -8.22
C GLY A 60 16.84 -4.95 -7.99
N ILE A 61 15.88 -5.85 -7.72
CA ILE A 61 14.50 -5.49 -7.38
C ILE A 61 14.41 -5.24 -5.87
N SER A 62 13.88 -4.09 -5.49
CA SER A 62 13.69 -3.75 -4.08
C SER A 62 12.44 -4.42 -3.50
N ILE A 63 12.53 -4.98 -2.30
CA ILE A 63 11.34 -5.19 -1.48
C ILE A 63 11.02 -3.82 -0.88
N THR A 64 9.91 -3.20 -1.33
CA THR A 64 9.58 -1.83 -0.92
C THR A 64 9.13 -1.77 0.52
N ASP A 65 8.20 -2.64 0.86
CA ASP A 65 7.58 -2.75 2.18
C ASP A 65 6.94 -4.12 2.37
N LEU A 66 6.48 -4.34 3.59
CA LEU A 66 5.65 -5.49 3.95
C LEU A 66 4.21 -5.02 4.20
N GLY A 67 3.32 -5.35 3.27
CA GLY A 67 1.90 -5.05 3.35
C GLY A 67 1.20 -5.96 4.35
N THR A 68 1.17 -5.58 5.64
CA THR A 68 0.52 -6.38 6.68
C THR A 68 -0.99 -6.22 6.68
N SER A 69 -1.70 -7.14 7.33
CA SER A 69 -3.13 -7.04 7.63
C SER A 69 -3.40 -6.60 9.07
N ILE A 70 -2.44 -5.93 9.71
CA ILE A 70 -2.65 -5.37 11.04
C ILE A 70 -3.72 -4.27 10.94
N ASP A 71 -4.82 -4.47 11.66
CA ASP A 71 -5.98 -3.58 11.68
C ASP A 71 -6.12 -2.99 13.10
N MET A 72 -5.83 -1.71 13.24
CA MET A 72 -5.78 -1.06 14.54
C MET A 72 -7.03 -0.20 14.78
N LYS A 73 -7.89 -0.67 15.71
CA LYS A 73 -9.16 0.00 16.10
C LYS A 73 -9.05 0.72 17.43
N GLY A 74 -7.92 0.60 18.09
CA GLY A 74 -7.61 1.14 19.39
C GLY A 74 -6.30 0.59 19.92
N TYR A 75 -6.07 0.74 21.22
CA TYR A 75 -4.88 0.22 21.87
C TYR A 75 -4.95 -1.31 22.03
N SER A 76 -3.90 -2.01 21.57
CA SER A 76 -3.76 -3.46 21.70
C SER A 76 -2.29 -3.86 21.79
N GLU A 77 -1.86 -4.36 22.94
CA GLU A 77 -0.49 -4.88 23.12
C GLU A 77 -0.19 -6.05 22.15
N ALA A 78 -1.18 -6.89 21.84
CA ALA A 78 -0.99 -7.99 20.91
C ALA A 78 -0.68 -7.48 19.49
N GLN A 79 -1.42 -6.47 19.02
CA GLN A 79 -1.18 -5.85 17.71
C GLN A 79 0.13 -5.05 17.68
N ILE A 80 0.48 -4.35 18.78
CA ILE A 80 1.77 -3.66 18.90
C ILE A 80 2.93 -4.66 18.79
N ASN A 81 2.86 -5.80 19.47
CA ASN A 81 3.89 -6.83 19.38
C ASN A 81 3.95 -7.48 17.97
N THR A 82 2.80 -7.69 17.34
CA THR A 82 2.76 -8.15 15.96
C THR A 82 3.43 -7.16 15.02
N ALA A 83 3.16 -5.86 15.17
CA ALA A 83 3.80 -4.81 14.38
C ALA A 83 5.33 -4.79 14.57
N LYS A 84 5.81 -4.92 15.81
CA LYS A 84 7.26 -5.00 16.11
C LYS A 84 7.90 -6.21 15.42
N ASN A 85 7.28 -7.37 15.47
CA ASN A 85 7.77 -8.56 14.76
C ASN A 85 7.82 -8.35 13.24
N CYS A 86 6.83 -7.65 12.67
CA CYS A 86 6.82 -7.29 11.25
C CYS A 86 7.93 -6.28 10.92
N ILE A 87 8.25 -5.33 11.82
CA ILE A 87 9.38 -4.40 11.68
C ILE A 87 10.70 -5.18 11.63
N ASP A 88 10.90 -6.14 12.52
CA ASP A 88 12.11 -6.99 12.54
C ASP A 88 12.24 -7.81 11.24
N LEU A 89 11.14 -8.37 10.78
CA LEU A 89 11.10 -9.07 9.49
C LEU A 89 11.43 -8.12 8.34
N ALA A 90 10.80 -6.94 8.28
CA ALA A 90 11.03 -5.93 7.26
C ALA A 90 12.52 -5.52 7.22
N GLN A 91 13.13 -5.28 8.38
CA GLN A 91 14.55 -5.00 8.48
C GLN A 91 15.40 -6.16 7.95
N SER A 92 15.05 -7.41 8.25
CA SER A 92 15.80 -8.59 7.81
C SER A 92 15.76 -8.79 6.29
N VAL A 93 14.69 -8.37 5.62
CA VAL A 93 14.54 -8.45 4.17
C VAL A 93 14.93 -7.16 3.42
N GLY A 94 15.30 -6.11 4.15
CA GLY A 94 15.72 -4.82 3.58
C GLY A 94 14.55 -3.93 3.12
N ALA A 95 13.32 -4.26 3.49
CA ALA A 95 12.14 -3.43 3.26
C ALA A 95 12.21 -2.12 4.08
N LYS A 96 11.57 -1.05 3.57
CA LYS A 96 11.64 0.29 4.17
C LYS A 96 10.50 0.57 5.14
N GLY A 97 9.43 -0.18 5.06
CA GLY A 97 8.25 0.02 5.90
C GLY A 97 7.43 -1.23 6.11
N ILE A 98 6.55 -1.14 7.09
CA ILE A 98 5.43 -2.05 7.26
C ILE A 98 4.14 -1.25 7.12
N ARG A 99 3.14 -1.79 6.42
CA ARG A 99 1.82 -1.17 6.34
C ARG A 99 0.96 -1.60 7.51
N ILE A 100 0.24 -0.62 8.10
CA ILE A 100 -0.81 -0.82 9.10
C ILE A 100 -2.09 -0.16 8.63
N PHE A 101 -3.22 -0.84 8.77
CA PHE A 101 -4.55 -0.27 8.60
C PHE A 101 -5.08 0.29 9.91
N LEU A 102 -5.90 1.34 9.81
CA LEU A 102 -6.57 1.95 10.94
C LEU A 102 -8.09 1.95 10.73
N GLY A 103 -8.84 1.94 11.83
CA GLY A 103 -10.30 2.00 11.80
C GLY A 103 -10.96 0.66 11.47
N ASN A 104 -12.13 0.69 10.85
CA ASN A 104 -12.92 -0.49 10.56
C ASN A 104 -12.97 -0.81 9.06
N PHE A 105 -12.79 -2.08 8.69
CA PHE A 105 -12.89 -2.52 7.29
C PHE A 105 -14.34 -2.59 6.75
N SER A 106 -15.34 -2.33 7.57
CA SER A 106 -16.73 -2.46 7.17
C SER A 106 -17.22 -1.23 6.43
N ARG A 107 -17.01 -1.17 5.11
CA ARG A 107 -17.61 -0.14 4.24
C ARG A 107 -19.09 -0.37 3.95
N LEU A 108 -19.57 -1.60 4.09
CA LEU A 108 -20.89 -2.02 3.62
C LEU A 108 -22.04 -1.57 4.54
N PHE A 109 -21.76 -0.94 5.67
CA PHE A 109 -22.80 -0.56 6.61
C PHE A 109 -22.55 0.85 7.16
N SER A 110 -23.29 1.77 6.62
CA SER A 110 -23.70 3.07 7.18
C SER A 110 -23.17 3.39 8.57
N GLY A 111 -22.05 4.00 8.64
CA GLY A 111 -21.48 4.49 9.89
C GLY A 111 -20.16 3.82 10.16
N TYR A 112 -19.15 4.60 10.04
CA TYR A 112 -17.82 4.30 10.53
C TYR A 112 -17.96 3.71 11.93
N GLY A 113 -17.45 2.50 12.12
CA GLY A 113 -17.63 1.80 13.38
C GLY A 113 -16.89 2.51 14.51
N ASN A 114 -17.25 2.16 15.74
CA ASN A 114 -16.55 2.71 16.90
C ASN A 114 -15.09 2.26 16.87
N TYR A 115 -14.18 3.23 16.80
CA TYR A 115 -12.75 3.05 17.03
C TYR A 115 -12.29 3.99 18.14
N ASP A 116 -11.26 3.58 18.86
CA ASP A 116 -10.65 4.37 19.93
C ASP A 116 -9.46 5.15 19.35
N TYR A 117 -9.70 6.41 18.98
CA TYR A 117 -8.68 7.26 18.39
C TYR A 117 -7.46 7.46 19.33
N ASP A 118 -7.70 7.73 20.59
CA ASP A 118 -6.61 7.95 21.57
C ASP A 118 -5.82 6.67 21.80
N GLY A 119 -6.49 5.53 21.78
CA GLY A 119 -5.87 4.22 21.81
C GLY A 119 -5.02 3.95 20.57
N ILE A 120 -5.50 4.31 19.37
CA ILE A 120 -4.74 4.21 18.12
C ILE A 120 -3.46 5.08 18.21
N VAL A 121 -3.59 6.35 18.60
CA VAL A 121 -2.44 7.26 18.75
C VAL A 121 -1.43 6.71 19.75
N SER A 122 -1.90 6.18 20.88
CA SER A 122 -1.05 5.61 21.91
C SER A 122 -0.30 4.36 21.43
N ALA A 123 -0.97 3.51 20.65
CA ALA A 123 -0.37 2.32 20.06
C ALA A 123 0.67 2.68 19.00
N LEU A 124 0.33 3.61 18.09
CA LEU A 124 1.25 4.07 17.05
C LEU A 124 2.51 4.71 17.63
N LYS A 125 2.40 5.50 18.71
CA LYS A 125 3.58 6.04 19.42
C LYS A 125 4.53 4.94 19.84
N LYS A 126 4.03 3.87 20.46
CA LYS A 126 4.87 2.72 20.88
C LYS A 126 5.49 1.97 19.71
N ILE A 127 4.76 1.80 18.62
CA ILE A 127 5.28 1.12 17.43
C ILE A 127 6.35 1.99 16.76
N CYS A 128 6.08 3.29 16.59
CA CYS A 128 7.04 4.23 16.02
C CYS A 128 8.31 4.39 16.89
N GLU A 129 8.17 4.41 18.21
CA GLU A 129 9.32 4.40 19.13
C GLU A 129 10.21 3.17 18.88
N TYR A 130 9.62 2.00 18.67
CA TYR A 130 10.36 0.80 18.31
C TYR A 130 10.99 0.94 16.92
N ALA A 131 10.24 1.40 15.92
CA ALA A 131 10.70 1.60 14.55
C ALA A 131 11.93 2.52 14.48
N GLN A 132 12.01 3.56 15.32
CA GLN A 132 13.18 4.45 15.41
C GLN A 132 14.48 3.75 15.81
N THR A 133 14.42 2.56 16.40
CA THR A 133 15.62 1.74 16.71
C THR A 133 16.10 0.91 15.52
N THR A 134 15.38 0.98 14.39
CA THR A 134 15.61 0.21 13.17
C THR A 134 15.75 1.14 11.95
N SER A 135 15.85 0.57 10.75
CA SER A 135 15.81 1.30 9.48
C SER A 135 14.44 1.21 8.78
N VAL A 136 13.41 0.82 9.52
CA VAL A 136 12.06 0.53 9.00
C VAL A 136 11.07 1.54 9.56
N ASP A 137 10.27 2.14 8.70
CA ASP A 137 9.20 3.06 9.09
C ASP A 137 7.84 2.34 9.23
N VAL A 138 6.91 3.01 9.92
CA VAL A 138 5.50 2.60 10.05
C VAL A 138 4.69 3.36 9.01
N TRP A 139 4.09 2.66 8.06
CA TRP A 139 3.34 3.26 6.99
C TRP A 139 1.84 3.05 7.18
N ILE A 140 1.08 4.14 7.21
CA ILE A 140 -0.38 4.10 7.28
C ILE A 140 -0.92 4.32 5.87
N GLU A 141 -1.77 3.41 5.42
CA GLU A 141 -2.46 3.56 4.15
C GLU A 141 -3.68 4.46 4.31
N THR A 142 -3.90 5.35 3.32
CA THR A 142 -5.18 6.05 3.19
C THR A 142 -6.28 5.01 2.97
N HIS A 143 -7.08 4.72 4.01
CA HIS A 143 -8.09 3.65 3.97
C HIS A 143 -9.15 3.86 5.06
N ASN A 144 -10.35 3.34 4.88
CA ASN A 144 -11.45 3.40 5.86
C ASN A 144 -11.71 4.83 6.38
N GLU A 145 -11.87 4.99 7.71
CA GLU A 145 -12.06 6.29 8.36
C GLU A 145 -10.84 7.21 8.28
N PHE A 146 -9.67 6.64 7.90
CA PHE A 146 -8.41 7.35 7.74
C PHE A 146 -8.05 7.55 6.26
N SER A 147 -9.07 7.56 5.38
CA SER A 147 -8.88 7.69 3.92
C SER A 147 -8.41 9.07 3.47
N THR A 148 -8.68 10.15 4.21
CA THR A 148 -8.36 11.52 3.75
C THR A 148 -7.04 12.05 4.32
N GLY A 149 -6.35 12.84 3.53
CA GLY A 149 -5.15 13.56 3.97
C GLY A 149 -5.44 14.48 5.16
N LYS A 150 -6.62 15.08 5.22
CA LYS A 150 -7.04 15.92 6.35
C LYS A 150 -7.07 15.15 7.68
N VAL A 151 -7.62 13.93 7.69
CA VAL A 151 -7.67 13.08 8.89
C VAL A 151 -6.26 12.59 9.24
N LEU A 152 -5.49 12.15 8.24
CA LEU A 152 -4.13 11.67 8.46
C LEU A 152 -3.17 12.77 8.95
N LYS A 153 -3.34 14.01 8.50
CA LYS A 153 -2.56 15.14 9.03
C LYS A 153 -2.71 15.25 10.54
N LYS A 154 -3.95 15.21 11.04
CA LYS A 154 -4.20 15.23 12.50
C LYS A 154 -3.52 14.04 13.19
N LEU A 155 -3.63 12.84 12.64
CA LEU A 155 -2.99 11.66 13.20
C LEU A 155 -1.46 11.81 13.27
N ILE A 156 -0.84 12.31 12.19
CA ILE A 156 0.62 12.55 12.13
C ILE A 156 1.05 13.54 13.22
N GLU A 157 0.30 14.62 13.37
CA GLU A 157 0.57 15.65 14.39
C GLU A 157 0.42 15.07 15.82
N ASP A 158 -0.63 14.29 16.08
CA ASP A 158 -0.89 13.69 17.39
C ASP A 158 0.10 12.58 17.77
N VAL A 159 0.55 11.78 16.79
CA VAL A 159 1.58 10.76 16.99
C VAL A 159 2.95 11.41 17.16
N GLY A 160 3.27 12.42 16.36
CA GLY A 160 4.49 13.23 16.48
C GLY A 160 5.78 12.45 16.24
N SER A 161 5.78 11.46 15.33
CA SER A 161 6.95 10.65 15.01
C SER A 161 7.39 10.81 13.56
N GLU A 162 8.70 10.93 13.34
CA GLU A 162 9.27 10.94 12.00
C GLU A 162 9.24 9.56 11.32
N SER A 163 9.12 8.48 12.10
CA SER A 163 8.97 7.12 11.57
C SER A 163 7.53 6.80 11.15
N LEU A 164 6.58 7.74 11.29
CA LEU A 164 5.23 7.59 10.74
C LEU A 164 5.18 8.19 9.35
N LYS A 165 4.86 7.36 8.36
CA LYS A 165 4.79 7.70 6.95
C LYS A 165 3.44 7.26 6.37
N ILE A 166 3.19 7.65 5.12
CA ILE A 166 1.91 7.40 4.47
C ILE A 166 2.11 6.63 3.16
N ILE A 167 1.28 5.62 2.97
CA ILE A 167 0.94 5.07 1.67
C ILE A 167 -0.27 5.83 1.16
N TRP A 168 -0.12 6.53 0.05
CA TRP A 168 -1.27 7.12 -0.61
C TRP A 168 -1.88 6.12 -1.59
N ASP A 169 -2.93 5.43 -1.18
CA ASP A 169 -3.83 4.78 -2.11
C ASP A 169 -4.74 5.85 -2.73
N ILE A 170 -4.61 6.06 -4.03
CA ILE A 170 -5.18 7.22 -4.71
C ILE A 170 -6.71 7.21 -4.79
N ILE A 171 -7.33 6.03 -4.69
CA ILE A 171 -8.79 5.91 -4.80
C ILE A 171 -9.48 6.36 -3.51
N HIS A 172 -8.91 6.06 -2.35
CA HIS A 172 -9.62 6.23 -1.09
C HIS A 172 -9.91 7.68 -0.68
N PRO A 173 -8.98 8.64 -0.80
CA PRO A 173 -9.34 10.05 -0.61
C PRO A 173 -10.32 10.54 -1.68
N TYR A 174 -10.13 10.09 -2.93
CA TYR A 174 -10.94 10.53 -4.06
C TYR A 174 -12.40 10.09 -3.94
N GLU A 175 -12.65 8.84 -3.53
CA GLU A 175 -14.02 8.30 -3.37
C GLU A 175 -14.84 9.01 -2.28
N VAL A 176 -14.20 9.68 -1.34
CA VAL A 176 -14.86 10.51 -0.30
C VAL A 176 -14.82 11.99 -0.62
N GLY A 177 -14.43 12.37 -1.84
CA GLY A 177 -14.50 13.72 -2.38
C GLY A 177 -13.31 14.62 -2.07
N GLU A 178 -12.22 14.11 -1.48
CA GLU A 178 -10.99 14.90 -1.28
C GLU A 178 -10.20 14.95 -2.60
N LYS A 179 -9.85 16.18 -3.02
CA LYS A 179 -9.10 16.38 -4.26
C LYS A 179 -7.63 16.01 -4.08
N PRO A 180 -6.95 15.48 -5.13
CA PRO A 180 -5.53 15.15 -5.06
C PRO A 180 -4.63 16.30 -4.57
N SER A 181 -4.95 17.54 -4.94
CA SER A 181 -4.21 18.71 -4.47
C SER A 181 -4.40 18.98 -2.97
N GLU A 182 -5.54 18.63 -2.41
CA GLU A 182 -5.82 18.75 -0.98
C GLU A 182 -5.08 17.67 -0.20
N THR A 183 -5.12 16.42 -0.68
CA THR A 183 -4.32 15.33 -0.10
C THR A 183 -2.83 15.69 -0.06
N MET A 184 -2.27 16.17 -1.19
CA MET A 184 -0.88 16.64 -1.24
C MET A 184 -0.59 17.78 -0.27
N GLN A 185 -1.51 18.72 -0.11
CA GLN A 185 -1.34 19.84 0.84
C GLN A 185 -1.29 19.35 2.29
N TYR A 186 -2.06 18.32 2.62
CA TYR A 186 -2.16 17.81 4.00
C TYR A 186 -1.00 16.88 4.37
N ILE A 187 -0.61 15.96 3.49
CA ILE A 187 0.29 14.85 3.83
C ILE A 187 1.44 14.62 2.83
N GLY A 188 1.62 15.51 1.85
CA GLY A 188 2.56 15.31 0.75
C GLY A 188 4.01 15.03 1.17
N ASP A 189 4.47 15.64 2.26
CA ASP A 189 5.80 15.46 2.84
C ASP A 189 5.99 14.13 3.58
N LYS A 190 4.90 13.42 3.84
CA LYS A 190 4.91 12.11 4.52
C LYS A 190 4.63 10.94 3.58
N ILE A 191 4.25 11.20 2.33
CA ILE A 191 4.00 10.15 1.34
C ILE A 191 5.31 9.51 0.91
N VAL A 192 5.45 8.20 1.14
CA VAL A 192 6.64 7.42 0.79
C VAL A 192 6.34 6.30 -0.20
N HIS A 193 5.08 5.94 -0.36
CA HIS A 193 4.60 4.91 -1.28
C HIS A 193 3.25 5.31 -1.84
N VAL A 194 2.95 4.89 -3.08
CA VAL A 194 1.69 5.23 -3.75
C VAL A 194 1.10 3.97 -4.37
N HIS A 195 -0.14 3.65 -4.02
CA HIS A 195 -0.89 2.61 -4.71
C HIS A 195 -1.62 3.20 -5.91
N ILE A 196 -1.38 2.62 -7.07
CA ILE A 196 -2.00 2.97 -8.34
C ILE A 196 -3.08 1.96 -8.68
N LYS A 197 -4.28 2.46 -8.87
CA LYS A 197 -5.46 1.73 -9.33
C LYS A 197 -6.42 2.68 -10.01
N ASP A 198 -7.46 2.17 -10.65
CA ASP A 198 -8.49 2.97 -11.29
C ASP A 198 -9.86 2.33 -11.09
N GLY A 199 -10.91 3.09 -11.23
CA GLY A 199 -12.27 2.61 -11.04
C GLY A 199 -13.31 3.66 -11.41
N VAL A 200 -14.55 3.24 -11.42
CA VAL A 200 -15.72 4.09 -11.64
C VAL A 200 -16.62 4.07 -10.43
N ASN A 201 -17.18 5.24 -10.10
CA ASN A 201 -18.17 5.32 -9.03
C ASN A 201 -19.44 4.57 -9.45
N VAL A 202 -19.99 3.81 -8.52
CA VAL A 202 -21.28 3.16 -8.67
C VAL A 202 -22.20 3.65 -7.56
N ASP A 203 -23.34 4.19 -7.94
CA ASP A 203 -24.39 4.60 -7.01
C ASP A 203 -25.21 3.38 -6.59
N ASP A 204 -24.56 2.46 -5.87
CA ASP A 204 -25.15 1.21 -5.40
C ASP A 204 -24.80 1.02 -3.92
N GLU A 205 -25.83 1.05 -3.07
CA GLU A 205 -25.67 0.93 -1.61
C GLU A 205 -25.12 -0.45 -1.16
N ASP A 206 -25.26 -1.47 -2.02
CA ASP A 206 -24.83 -2.85 -1.74
C ASP A 206 -23.40 -3.17 -2.23
N VAL A 207 -22.73 -2.23 -2.91
CA VAL A 207 -21.38 -2.41 -3.44
C VAL A 207 -20.43 -1.37 -2.85
N ALA A 208 -19.14 -1.65 -2.87
CA ALA A 208 -18.13 -0.62 -2.62
C ALA A 208 -18.36 0.57 -3.57
N SER A 209 -18.14 1.80 -3.09
CA SER A 209 -18.43 3.03 -3.84
C SER A 209 -17.77 3.07 -5.23
N TYR A 210 -16.69 2.30 -5.42
CA TYR A 210 -15.97 2.17 -6.68
C TYR A 210 -15.88 0.70 -7.13
N VAL A 211 -16.23 0.47 -8.39
CA VAL A 211 -15.93 -0.75 -9.14
C VAL A 211 -14.60 -0.54 -9.85
N TYR A 212 -13.65 -1.44 -9.67
CA TYR A 212 -12.33 -1.29 -10.26
C TYR A 212 -12.34 -1.59 -11.76
N THR A 213 -11.48 -0.87 -12.48
CA THR A 213 -11.33 -0.97 -13.95
C THR A 213 -9.87 -1.14 -14.32
N LYS A 214 -9.58 -1.30 -15.59
CA LYS A 214 -8.21 -1.10 -16.10
C LYS A 214 -7.81 0.34 -15.91
N LEU A 215 -6.51 0.57 -15.77
CA LEU A 215 -5.95 1.91 -15.71
C LEU A 215 -6.30 2.71 -16.98
N GLY A 216 -6.84 3.90 -16.81
CA GLY A 216 -7.29 4.78 -17.87
C GLY A 216 -8.70 4.47 -18.41
N GLU A 217 -9.38 3.44 -17.91
CA GLU A 217 -10.78 3.14 -18.22
C GLU A 217 -11.74 3.59 -17.11
N GLY A 218 -11.19 4.01 -15.95
CA GLY A 218 -11.93 4.59 -14.83
C GLY A 218 -12.05 6.10 -14.90
N GLU A 219 -12.46 6.70 -13.80
CA GLU A 219 -12.65 8.15 -13.68
C GLU A 219 -11.64 8.83 -12.72
N LEU A 220 -10.74 8.05 -12.14
CA LEU A 220 -9.70 8.64 -11.30
C LEU A 220 -8.71 9.44 -12.14
N PRO A 221 -8.30 10.63 -11.67
CA PRO A 221 -7.33 11.46 -12.40
C PRO A 221 -5.89 10.94 -12.17
N VAL A 222 -5.63 9.65 -12.46
CA VAL A 222 -4.35 8.97 -12.17
C VAL A 222 -3.17 9.74 -12.75
N GLY A 223 -3.27 10.16 -14.02
CA GLY A 223 -2.20 10.90 -14.69
C GLY A 223 -1.93 12.26 -14.05
N GLU A 224 -2.97 12.96 -13.55
CA GLU A 224 -2.82 14.22 -12.83
C GLU A 224 -2.15 14.01 -11.47
N ILE A 225 -2.52 12.94 -10.76
CA ILE A 225 -1.94 12.56 -9.45
C ILE A 225 -0.45 12.24 -9.62
N VAL A 226 -0.09 11.44 -10.60
CA VAL A 226 1.32 11.11 -10.89
C VAL A 226 2.12 12.38 -11.20
N LYS A 227 1.62 13.27 -12.08
CA LYS A 227 2.28 14.55 -12.38
C LYS A 227 2.40 15.45 -11.17
N LEU A 228 1.38 15.49 -10.30
CA LEU A 228 1.37 16.25 -9.07
C LEU A 228 2.47 15.75 -8.10
N LEU A 229 2.59 14.44 -7.92
CA LEU A 229 3.63 13.82 -7.10
C LEU A 229 5.04 14.13 -7.63
N LEU A 230 5.26 13.95 -8.93
CA LEU A 230 6.55 14.24 -9.56
C LEU A 230 6.94 15.72 -9.45
N LYS A 231 5.99 16.64 -9.61
CA LYS A 231 6.19 18.08 -9.45
C LYS A 231 6.61 18.44 -8.01
N ASN A 232 6.17 17.64 -7.02
CA ASN A 232 6.51 17.82 -5.61
C ASN A 232 7.70 16.95 -5.17
N ASN A 233 8.54 16.50 -6.13
CA ASN A 233 9.76 15.74 -5.90
C ASN A 233 9.54 14.38 -5.21
N TYR A 234 8.37 13.75 -5.39
CA TYR A 234 8.17 12.39 -4.94
C TYR A 234 9.15 11.46 -5.64
N ASP A 235 9.88 10.67 -4.87
CA ASP A 235 10.91 9.73 -5.35
C ASP A 235 10.67 8.28 -4.92
N GLY A 236 9.52 8.01 -4.30
CA GLY A 236 9.07 6.67 -3.93
C GLY A 236 8.58 5.84 -5.12
N HIS A 237 8.04 4.68 -4.83
CA HIS A 237 7.49 3.79 -5.86
C HIS A 237 6.03 4.12 -6.16
N PHE A 238 5.68 4.12 -7.44
CA PHE A 238 4.32 3.99 -7.90
C PHE A 238 4.04 2.49 -8.00
N SER A 239 3.21 1.96 -7.13
CA SER A 239 2.98 0.52 -6.98
C SER A 239 1.58 0.17 -7.50
N LEU A 240 1.52 -0.68 -8.51
CA LEU A 240 0.24 -1.19 -8.98
C LEU A 240 -0.36 -2.11 -7.91
N GLU A 241 -1.56 -1.80 -7.45
CA GLU A 241 -2.33 -2.66 -6.57
C GLU A 241 -3.52 -3.28 -7.32
N TRP A 242 -3.28 -4.45 -7.93
CA TRP A 242 -4.25 -5.19 -8.72
C TRP A 242 -4.92 -6.26 -7.87
N GLU A 243 -6.04 -5.93 -7.25
CA GLU A 243 -6.72 -6.73 -6.23
C GLU A 243 -7.66 -7.80 -6.80
N SER A 244 -7.29 -8.51 -7.85
CA SER A 244 -8.16 -9.46 -8.55
C SER A 244 -8.75 -10.58 -7.66
N MET A 245 -8.11 -10.88 -6.53
CA MET A 245 -8.62 -11.87 -5.57
C MET A 245 -9.91 -11.38 -4.88
N TRP A 246 -9.99 -10.10 -4.53
CA TRP A 246 -11.13 -9.51 -3.81
C TRP A 246 -12.07 -8.72 -4.71
N ARG A 247 -11.65 -8.46 -5.95
CA ARG A 247 -12.38 -7.66 -6.93
C ARG A 247 -12.74 -8.52 -8.14
N PRO A 248 -13.92 -9.20 -8.09
CA PRO A 248 -14.33 -10.10 -9.18
C PRO A 248 -14.44 -9.40 -10.52
N GLU A 249 -14.76 -8.11 -10.54
CA GLU A 249 -14.91 -7.29 -11.75
C GLU A 249 -13.62 -7.16 -12.57
N ILE A 250 -12.45 -7.29 -11.92
CA ILE A 250 -11.15 -7.22 -12.60
C ILE A 250 -10.44 -8.57 -12.71
N ARG A 251 -11.01 -9.64 -12.14
CA ARG A 251 -10.33 -10.94 -11.99
C ARG A 251 -9.90 -11.54 -13.33
N ASP A 252 -10.76 -11.47 -14.32
CA ASP A 252 -10.57 -12.14 -15.60
C ASP A 252 -10.16 -11.18 -16.73
N ILE A 253 -9.78 -9.93 -16.37
CA ILE A 253 -9.36 -8.95 -17.38
C ILE A 253 -8.02 -9.33 -18.02
N TYR A 254 -7.10 -9.84 -17.22
CA TYR A 254 -5.77 -10.26 -17.67
C TYR A 254 -5.52 -11.73 -17.33
N SER A 255 -4.78 -12.43 -18.19
CA SER A 255 -4.54 -13.87 -18.04
C SER A 255 -3.49 -14.21 -16.99
N ASN A 256 -2.58 -13.30 -16.71
CA ASN A 256 -1.44 -13.49 -15.79
C ASN A 256 -0.83 -12.16 -15.37
N LEU A 257 0.10 -12.21 -14.41
CA LEU A 257 0.78 -11.03 -13.87
C LEU A 257 1.53 -10.23 -14.96
N ASP A 258 2.18 -10.90 -15.91
CA ASP A 258 2.95 -10.20 -16.95
C ASP A 258 2.05 -9.31 -17.83
N ASP A 259 0.84 -9.78 -18.15
CA ASP A 259 -0.13 -9.00 -18.93
C ASP A 259 -0.62 -7.76 -18.13
N VAL A 260 -0.80 -7.92 -16.83
CA VAL A 260 -1.14 -6.81 -15.92
C VAL A 260 -0.01 -5.76 -15.90
N LEU A 261 1.22 -6.20 -15.71
CA LEU A 261 2.38 -5.31 -15.60
C LEU A 261 2.74 -4.63 -16.94
N ASP A 262 2.56 -5.32 -18.06
CA ASP A 262 2.72 -4.74 -19.40
C ASP A 262 1.69 -3.62 -19.66
N ALA A 263 0.44 -3.86 -19.28
CA ALA A 263 -0.62 -2.83 -19.37
C ALA A 263 -0.32 -1.64 -18.45
N TYR A 264 0.17 -1.90 -17.24
CA TYR A 264 0.59 -0.86 -16.30
C TYR A 264 1.74 0.00 -16.87
N ASN A 265 2.79 -0.62 -17.38
CA ASN A 265 3.88 0.10 -18.03
C ASN A 265 3.39 1.01 -19.16
N LYS A 266 2.60 0.46 -20.08
CA LYS A 266 2.03 1.23 -21.21
C LYS A 266 1.22 2.43 -20.74
N PHE A 267 0.44 2.26 -19.67
CA PHE A 267 -0.32 3.36 -19.09
C PHE A 267 0.61 4.43 -18.50
N MET A 268 1.59 4.04 -17.68
CA MET A 268 2.49 4.97 -17.02
C MET A 268 3.40 5.72 -18.00
N ASP A 269 3.87 5.06 -19.05
CA ASP A 269 4.67 5.67 -20.13
C ASP A 269 3.89 6.76 -20.88
N ASN A 270 2.58 6.63 -21.00
CA ASN A 270 1.73 7.63 -21.66
C ASN A 270 1.41 8.85 -20.79
N ILE A 271 1.75 8.85 -19.50
CA ILE A 271 1.51 9.99 -18.59
C ILE A 271 2.55 11.11 -18.82
N LEU A 272 3.78 10.77 -19.15
CA LEU A 272 4.90 11.70 -19.36
C LEU A 272 4.94 12.23 -20.78
#